data_08e02f2d5f87dc1e1b59b3bd769e2e56
#
_entry.id   08e02f2d5f87dc1e1b59b3bd769e2e56
#
_cell.length_a   1.000
_cell.length_b   1.000
_cell.length_c   1.000
_cell.angle_alpha   90.00
_cell.angle_beta   90.00
_cell.angle_gamma   90.00
#
_symmetry.space_group_name_H-M   'P 1'
#
loop_
_entity.id
_entity.type
_entity.pdbx_description
1 polymer ?
#
loop_
_entity_poly.entity_id
_entity_poly.type
_entity_poly.pdbx_seq_one_letter_code
_entity_poly.pdbx_strand_id
1 'polypeptide(L)'
;FLFVAFIYSSVGLGGGSSYTALLAIFGISYQIIPTTSLFLNLIVTFISSINFWRNGHGRIGLIVPFLITSIPMAFFAGTLNLPQDIFHIFLLTTLILVVIRIYIFDNSKFRIQLSGLQKWIFIFGLGSILGFIAGAVGIGGGIYLVPLIIMFGLGTAKEAAASGALFIWVNSLAGVIARAHTGTFNSKFILPLAGA
;
A
#
# COMPACT_ATOMS: atom_id res chain seq x y z
N PHE A 1 -4.71 17.18 -0.73
CA PHE A 1 -4.15 15.98 -0.09
C PHE A 1 -4.78 15.73 1.27
N LEU A 2 -4.97 16.72 2.15
CA LEU A 2 -5.58 16.56 3.49
C LEU A 2 -6.95 15.86 3.46
N PHE A 3 -7.84 16.25 2.53
CA PHE A 3 -9.16 15.62 2.40
C PHE A 3 -9.07 14.12 2.05
N VAL A 4 -8.19 13.78 1.12
CA VAL A 4 -7.92 12.39 0.75
C VAL A 4 -7.33 11.62 1.96
N ALA A 5 -6.36 12.21 2.64
CA ALA A 5 -5.75 11.63 3.83
C ALA A 5 -6.79 11.32 4.93
N PHE A 6 -7.70 12.25 5.19
CA PHE A 6 -8.76 12.10 6.19
C PHE A 6 -9.71 10.94 5.88
N ILE A 7 -10.21 10.87 4.64
CA ILE A 7 -11.11 9.79 4.22
C ILE A 7 -10.41 8.44 4.27
N TYR A 8 -9.21 8.32 3.68
CA TYR A 8 -8.52 7.05 3.59
C TYR A 8 -8.00 6.54 4.96
N SER A 9 -7.59 7.45 5.85
CA SER A 9 -7.15 7.06 7.19
C SER A 9 -8.25 6.43 8.02
N SER A 10 -9.50 6.84 7.83
CA SER A 10 -10.65 6.31 8.57
C SER A 10 -10.95 4.84 8.25
N VAL A 11 -10.56 4.36 7.06
CA VAL A 11 -10.71 2.97 6.62
C VAL A 11 -9.40 2.15 6.68
N GLY A 12 -8.33 2.72 7.26
CA GLY A 12 -7.03 2.04 7.35
C GLY A 12 -6.25 1.99 6.03
N LEU A 13 -6.61 2.85 5.07
CA LEU A 13 -5.94 3.00 3.79
C LEU A 13 -5.12 4.28 3.77
N GLY A 14 -3.94 4.26 3.16
CA GLY A 14 -3.03 5.41 3.19
C GLY A 14 -3.35 6.51 2.17
N GLY A 15 -4.19 6.23 1.17
CA GLY A 15 -4.48 7.16 0.07
C GLY A 15 -3.46 7.16 -1.08
N GLY A 16 -2.48 6.25 -1.06
CA GLY A 16 -1.40 6.21 -2.05
C GLY A 16 -1.88 6.14 -3.50
N SER A 17 -2.95 5.40 -3.80
CA SER A 17 -3.52 5.35 -5.15
C SER A 17 -4.05 6.71 -5.60
N SER A 18 -4.70 7.45 -4.71
CA SER A 18 -5.20 8.80 -5.00
C SER A 18 -4.06 9.81 -5.11
N TYR A 19 -3.03 9.70 -4.26
CA TYR A 19 -1.87 10.59 -4.34
C TYR A 19 -1.11 10.38 -5.64
N THR A 20 -0.82 9.12 -6.02
CA THR A 20 -0.13 8.83 -7.29
C THR A 20 -0.95 9.27 -8.50
N ALA A 21 -2.26 9.05 -8.49
CA ALA A 21 -3.14 9.49 -9.57
C ALA A 21 -3.19 11.01 -9.69
N LEU A 22 -3.38 11.73 -8.58
CA LEU A 22 -3.41 13.19 -8.58
C LEU A 22 -2.08 13.78 -9.05
N LEU A 23 -0.95 13.30 -8.51
CA LEU A 23 0.36 13.78 -8.92
C LEU A 23 0.63 13.54 -10.41
N ALA A 24 0.19 12.40 -10.96
CA ALA A 24 0.29 12.11 -12.38
C ALA A 24 -0.58 13.04 -13.24
N ILE A 25 -1.83 13.31 -12.83
CA ILE A 25 -2.76 14.24 -13.51
C ILE A 25 -2.19 15.67 -13.52
N PHE A 26 -1.57 16.10 -12.42
CA PHE A 26 -0.93 17.41 -12.34
C PHE A 26 0.43 17.49 -13.05
N GLY A 27 0.81 16.46 -13.81
CA GLY A 27 2.03 16.47 -14.64
C GLY A 27 3.34 16.41 -13.84
N ILE A 28 3.30 15.93 -12.60
CA ILE A 28 4.50 15.73 -11.81
C ILE A 28 5.34 14.61 -12.41
N SER A 29 6.66 14.78 -12.40
CA SER A 29 7.59 13.78 -12.93
C SER A 29 7.38 12.40 -12.31
N TYR A 30 7.28 11.37 -13.16
CA TYR A 30 7.11 9.97 -12.77
C TYR A 30 8.19 9.47 -11.79
N GLN A 31 9.37 10.08 -11.80
CA GLN A 31 10.48 9.74 -10.88
C GLN A 31 10.19 10.18 -9.44
N ILE A 32 9.42 11.26 -9.26
CA ILE A 32 9.13 11.86 -7.95
C ILE A 32 7.84 11.29 -7.36
N ILE A 33 6.88 10.93 -8.20
CA ILE A 33 5.55 10.46 -7.78
C ILE A 33 5.61 9.34 -6.73
N PRO A 34 6.33 8.23 -6.95
CA PRO A 34 6.32 7.13 -5.98
C PRO A 34 6.90 7.53 -4.62
N THR A 35 8.00 8.29 -4.62
CA THR A 35 8.64 8.74 -3.37
C THR A 35 7.73 9.65 -2.58
N THR A 36 7.08 10.59 -3.24
CA THR A 36 6.14 11.53 -2.63
C THR A 36 4.93 10.80 -2.05
N SER A 37 4.34 9.90 -2.82
CA SER A 37 3.18 9.12 -2.39
C SER A 37 3.51 8.20 -1.20
N LEU A 38 4.66 7.53 -1.22
CA LEU A 38 5.12 6.71 -0.10
C LEU A 38 5.34 7.53 1.17
N PHE A 39 5.90 8.75 1.03
CA PHE A 39 6.13 9.63 2.17
C PHE A 39 4.82 10.13 2.78
N LEU A 40 3.84 10.53 1.96
CA LEU A 40 2.51 10.90 2.43
C LEU A 40 1.81 9.71 3.12
N ASN A 41 1.94 8.51 2.54
CA ASN A 41 1.45 7.28 3.15
C ASN A 41 2.04 7.04 4.55
N LEU A 42 3.35 7.27 4.73
CA LEU A 42 3.98 7.11 6.05
C LEU A 42 3.29 7.93 7.12
N ILE A 43 3.00 9.19 6.86
CA ILE A 43 2.35 10.09 7.83
C ILE A 43 0.94 9.60 8.13
N VAL A 44 0.14 9.41 7.09
CA VAL A 44 -1.28 9.07 7.22
C VAL A 44 -1.48 7.70 7.87
N THR A 45 -0.71 6.69 7.43
CA THR A 45 -0.89 5.33 7.94
C THR A 45 -0.22 5.11 9.30
N PHE A 46 0.76 5.92 9.66
CA PHE A 46 1.28 5.93 11.03
C PHE A 46 0.18 6.30 12.04
N ILE A 47 -0.51 7.40 11.79
CA ILE A 47 -1.61 7.88 12.64
C ILE A 47 -2.74 6.84 12.66
N SER A 48 -3.13 6.37 11.49
CA SER A 48 -4.18 5.36 11.33
C SER A 48 -3.83 4.05 12.04
N SER A 49 -2.60 3.56 11.87
CA SER A 49 -2.11 2.34 12.51
C SER A 49 -2.16 2.45 14.03
N ILE A 50 -1.62 3.53 14.61
CA ILE A 50 -1.68 3.75 16.06
C ILE A 50 -3.12 3.75 16.56
N ASN A 51 -4.02 4.44 15.84
CA ASN A 51 -5.42 4.53 16.25
C ASN A 51 -6.11 3.15 16.26
N PHE A 52 -5.98 2.38 15.18
CA PHE A 52 -6.57 1.03 15.11
C PHE A 52 -5.98 0.07 16.14
N TRP A 53 -4.67 0.14 16.39
CA TRP A 53 -4.00 -0.74 17.33
C TRP A 53 -4.34 -0.39 18.78
N ARG A 54 -4.41 0.89 19.15
CA ARG A 54 -4.84 1.34 20.48
C ARG A 54 -6.29 0.94 20.80
N ASN A 55 -7.14 0.83 19.78
CA ASN A 55 -8.52 0.38 19.93
C ASN A 55 -8.67 -1.16 19.89
N GLY A 56 -7.59 -1.91 20.00
CA GLY A 56 -7.60 -3.36 20.13
C GLY A 56 -7.89 -4.14 18.83
N HIS A 57 -7.80 -3.48 17.66
CA HIS A 57 -8.04 -4.12 16.37
C HIS A 57 -6.77 -4.67 15.71
N GLY A 58 -5.60 -4.45 16.31
CA GLY A 58 -4.32 -4.98 15.82
C GLY A 58 -4.19 -6.48 16.03
N ARG A 59 -3.83 -7.22 14.98
CA ARG A 59 -3.62 -8.66 15.03
C ARG A 59 -2.30 -9.03 14.36
N ILE A 60 -1.24 -9.18 15.18
CA ILE A 60 0.13 -9.45 14.71
C ILE A 60 0.17 -10.72 13.87
N GLY A 61 -0.44 -11.81 14.33
CA GLY A 61 -0.45 -13.08 13.62
C GLY A 61 -1.12 -13.04 12.23
N LEU A 62 -1.95 -12.03 11.98
CA LEU A 62 -2.57 -11.82 10.67
C LEU A 62 -1.63 -11.11 9.70
N ILE A 63 -0.92 -10.08 10.16
CA ILE A 63 -0.15 -9.22 9.27
C ILE A 63 1.30 -9.65 9.04
N VAL A 64 1.95 -10.21 10.05
CA VAL A 64 3.38 -10.59 9.99
C VAL A 64 3.70 -11.51 8.81
N PRO A 65 2.91 -12.55 8.48
CA PRO A 65 3.20 -13.41 7.35
C PRO A 65 3.26 -12.66 6.01
N PHE A 66 2.40 -11.65 5.81
CA PHE A 66 2.47 -10.80 4.62
C PHE A 66 3.70 -9.89 4.63
N LEU A 67 4.07 -9.35 5.79
CA LEU A 67 5.21 -8.44 5.92
C LEU A 67 6.55 -9.11 5.64
N ILE A 68 6.72 -10.38 6.00
CA ILE A 68 7.97 -11.12 5.78
C ILE A 68 8.42 -11.08 4.32
N THR A 69 7.47 -11.20 3.38
CA THR A 69 7.80 -11.20 1.95
C THR A 69 7.59 -9.83 1.31
N SER A 70 6.67 -9.01 1.81
CA SER A 70 6.40 -7.72 1.21
C SER A 70 7.50 -6.69 1.46
N ILE A 71 8.11 -6.68 2.64
CA ILE A 71 9.17 -5.71 2.98
C ILE A 71 10.37 -5.83 2.03
N PRO A 72 10.98 -7.02 1.85
CA PRO A 72 12.08 -7.19 0.91
C PRO A 72 11.69 -6.81 -0.52
N MET A 73 10.48 -7.16 -0.94
CA MET A 73 10.00 -6.87 -2.29
C MET A 73 9.70 -5.37 -2.48
N ALA A 74 9.19 -4.67 -1.48
CA ALA A 74 8.98 -3.23 -1.52
C ALA A 74 10.32 -2.48 -1.57
N PHE A 75 11.31 -2.94 -0.80
CA PHE A 75 12.66 -2.39 -0.85
C PHE A 75 13.27 -2.62 -2.23
N PHE A 76 13.27 -3.85 -2.72
CA PHE A 76 13.80 -4.19 -4.06
C PHE A 76 13.14 -3.37 -5.16
N ALA A 77 11.81 -3.32 -5.19
CA ALA A 77 11.07 -2.53 -6.18
C ALA A 77 11.34 -1.01 -6.07
N GLY A 78 11.58 -0.52 -4.84
CA GLY A 78 11.94 0.86 -4.59
C GLY A 78 13.32 1.26 -5.13
N THR A 79 14.25 0.29 -5.27
CA THR A 79 15.57 0.53 -5.89
C THR A 79 15.54 0.55 -7.41
N LEU A 80 14.46 0.06 -8.03
CA LEU A 80 14.33 0.00 -9.47
C LEU A 80 14.04 1.38 -10.06
N ASN A 81 14.89 1.83 -10.98
CA ASN A 81 14.64 3.00 -11.81
C ASN A 81 13.81 2.56 -13.02
N LEU A 82 12.48 2.52 -12.86
CA LEU A 82 11.59 2.11 -13.92
C LEU A 82 11.57 3.16 -15.05
N PRO A 83 11.69 2.76 -16.32
CA PRO A 83 11.40 3.63 -17.45
C PRO A 83 9.98 4.19 -17.38
N GLN A 84 9.78 5.39 -17.93
CA GLN A 84 8.51 6.11 -17.85
C GLN A 84 7.31 5.27 -18.34
N ASP A 85 7.47 4.59 -19.46
CA ASP A 85 6.40 3.77 -20.04
C ASP A 85 6.02 2.59 -19.14
N ILE A 86 7.02 1.93 -18.57
CA ILE A 86 6.80 0.81 -17.64
C ILE A 86 6.10 1.31 -16.37
N PHE A 87 6.55 2.45 -15.82
CA PHE A 87 5.88 3.07 -14.66
C PHE A 87 4.41 3.38 -14.94
N HIS A 88 4.09 3.99 -16.10
CA HIS A 88 2.71 4.30 -16.47
C HIS A 88 1.86 3.04 -16.66
N ILE A 89 2.41 1.97 -17.26
CA ILE A 89 1.71 0.68 -17.39
C ILE A 89 1.40 0.11 -16.01
N PHE A 90 2.37 0.08 -15.09
CA PHE A 90 2.15 -0.38 -13.73
C PHE A 90 1.12 0.47 -12.99
N LEU A 91 1.21 1.80 -13.10
CA LEU A 91 0.26 2.72 -12.48
C LEU A 91 -1.16 2.48 -13.02
N LEU A 92 -1.34 2.45 -14.32
CA LEU A 92 -2.65 2.21 -14.95
C LEU A 92 -3.21 0.83 -14.57
N THR A 93 -2.40 -0.21 -14.65
CA THR A 93 -2.82 -1.57 -14.28
C THR A 93 -3.27 -1.63 -12.82
N THR A 94 -2.50 -1.02 -11.91
CA THR A 94 -2.87 -1.00 -10.50
C THR A 94 -4.13 -0.20 -10.23
N LEU A 95 -4.33 0.95 -10.89
CA LEU A 95 -5.56 1.74 -10.77
C LEU A 95 -6.77 1.00 -11.34
N ILE A 96 -6.64 0.33 -12.50
CA ILE A 96 -7.70 -0.51 -13.09
C ILE A 96 -8.07 -1.65 -12.12
N LEU A 97 -7.09 -2.33 -11.53
CA LEU A 97 -7.35 -3.37 -10.54
C LEU A 97 -8.10 -2.85 -9.31
N VAL A 98 -7.81 -1.62 -8.85
CA VAL A 98 -8.58 -0.96 -7.77
C VAL A 98 -10.03 -0.75 -8.19
N VAL A 99 -10.27 -0.26 -9.42
CA VAL A 99 -11.63 -0.05 -9.94
C VAL A 99 -12.38 -1.37 -10.06
N ILE A 100 -11.77 -2.39 -10.68
CA ILE A 100 -12.33 -3.73 -10.80
C ILE A 100 -12.69 -4.29 -9.41
N ARG A 101 -11.79 -4.13 -8.44
CA ARG A 101 -12.03 -4.57 -7.05
C ARG A 101 -13.26 -3.89 -6.45
N ILE A 102 -13.42 -2.58 -6.62
CA ILE A 102 -14.54 -1.82 -6.05
C ILE A 102 -15.87 -2.27 -6.67
N TYR A 103 -15.93 -2.45 -8.00
CA TYR A 103 -17.19 -2.73 -8.70
C TYR A 103 -17.58 -4.21 -8.74
N ILE A 104 -16.61 -5.12 -8.81
CA ILE A 104 -16.91 -6.55 -9.00
C ILE A 104 -16.94 -7.32 -7.69
N PHE A 105 -16.09 -6.97 -6.72
CA PHE A 105 -15.90 -7.76 -5.50
C PHE A 105 -16.60 -7.21 -4.26
N ASP A 106 -17.44 -6.20 -4.38
CA ASP A 106 -18.13 -5.56 -3.23
C ASP A 106 -19.10 -6.52 -2.51
N ASN A 107 -19.66 -7.52 -3.21
CA ASN A 107 -20.64 -8.48 -2.68
C ASN A 107 -20.20 -9.94 -2.65
N SER A 108 -18.99 -10.27 -3.10
CA SER A 108 -18.57 -11.67 -3.18
C SER A 108 -18.00 -12.18 -1.86
N LYS A 109 -18.84 -12.87 -1.10
CA LYS A 109 -18.41 -13.70 0.03
C LYS A 109 -17.76 -15.00 -0.48
N PHE A 110 -16.66 -14.87 -1.21
CA PHE A 110 -15.83 -16.01 -1.59
C PHE A 110 -15.04 -16.47 -0.36
N ARG A 111 -15.62 -17.35 0.45
CA ARG A 111 -14.85 -18.04 1.49
C ARG A 111 -14.10 -19.21 0.85
N ILE A 112 -12.96 -18.90 0.24
CA ILE A 112 -12.03 -19.96 -0.17
C ILE A 112 -11.33 -20.45 1.11
N GLN A 113 -11.66 -21.65 1.55
CA GLN A 113 -10.97 -22.29 2.67
C GLN A 113 -9.62 -22.83 2.17
N LEU A 114 -8.59 -22.01 2.30
CA LEU A 114 -7.21 -22.45 2.08
C LEU A 114 -6.73 -23.20 3.33
N SER A 115 -6.24 -24.43 3.17
CA SER A 115 -5.72 -25.24 4.27
C SER A 115 -4.20 -25.47 4.15
N GLY A 116 -3.55 -25.61 5.29
CA GLY A 116 -2.16 -26.05 5.38
C GLY A 116 -1.17 -25.23 4.55
N LEU A 117 -0.37 -25.92 3.73
CA LEU A 117 0.69 -25.33 2.91
C LEU A 117 0.15 -24.33 1.87
N GLN A 118 -1.02 -24.59 1.30
CA GLN A 118 -1.63 -23.71 0.29
C GLN A 118 -1.88 -22.29 0.83
N LYS A 119 -2.32 -22.19 2.10
CA LYS A 119 -2.51 -20.90 2.77
C LYS A 119 -1.21 -20.11 2.87
N TRP A 120 -0.11 -20.76 3.24
CA TRP A 120 1.19 -20.10 3.38
C TRP A 120 1.76 -19.66 2.04
N ILE A 121 1.69 -20.51 1.00
CA ILE A 121 2.11 -20.16 -0.37
C ILE A 121 1.32 -18.95 -0.86
N PHE A 122 0.01 -18.94 -0.63
CA PHE A 122 -0.85 -17.83 -1.02
C PHE A 122 -0.48 -16.53 -0.30
N ILE A 123 -0.31 -16.56 1.02
CA ILE A 123 0.03 -15.38 1.83
C ILE A 123 1.40 -14.81 1.43
N PHE A 124 2.41 -15.65 1.28
CA PHE A 124 3.75 -15.22 0.88
C PHE A 124 3.79 -14.72 -0.56
N GLY A 125 3.09 -15.37 -1.48
CA GLY A 125 2.95 -14.93 -2.86
C GLY A 125 2.27 -13.56 -2.96
N LEU A 126 1.13 -13.40 -2.29
CA LEU A 126 0.43 -12.12 -2.22
C LEU A 126 1.28 -11.03 -1.56
N GLY A 127 1.91 -11.33 -0.44
CA GLY A 127 2.80 -10.39 0.24
C GLY A 127 3.90 -9.88 -0.70
N SER A 128 4.53 -10.79 -1.45
CA SER A 128 5.57 -10.44 -2.44
C SER A 128 5.04 -9.53 -3.55
N ILE A 129 3.92 -9.88 -4.16
CA ILE A 129 3.32 -9.10 -5.25
C ILE A 129 2.90 -7.72 -4.75
N LEU A 130 2.19 -7.66 -3.62
CA LEU A 130 1.72 -6.40 -3.06
C LEU A 130 2.87 -5.51 -2.58
N GLY A 131 3.92 -6.11 -2.01
CA GLY A 131 5.15 -5.40 -1.64
C GLY A 131 5.86 -4.80 -2.87
N PHE A 132 5.99 -5.58 -3.94
CA PHE A 132 6.58 -5.10 -5.19
C PHE A 132 5.80 -3.91 -5.76
N ILE A 133 4.48 -4.02 -5.87
CA ILE A 133 3.61 -2.93 -6.34
C ILE A 133 3.75 -1.70 -5.42
N ALA A 134 3.76 -1.92 -4.11
CA ALA A 134 3.90 -0.84 -3.13
C ALA A 134 5.19 -0.03 -3.33
N GLY A 135 6.32 -0.71 -3.51
CA GLY A 135 7.61 -0.06 -3.74
C GLY A 135 7.76 0.56 -5.12
N ALA A 136 7.31 -0.12 -6.17
CA ALA A 136 7.46 0.33 -7.56
C ALA A 136 6.63 1.58 -7.88
N VAL A 137 5.34 1.55 -7.53
CA VAL A 137 4.35 2.59 -7.90
C VAL A 137 4.12 3.61 -6.79
N GLY A 138 4.40 3.24 -5.53
CA GLY A 138 4.17 4.15 -4.41
C GLY A 138 2.76 4.08 -3.82
N ILE A 139 1.94 3.09 -4.19
CA ILE A 139 0.53 2.97 -3.73
C ILE A 139 0.43 2.41 -2.31
N GLY A 140 1.48 1.74 -1.80
CA GLY A 140 1.50 1.18 -0.44
C GLY A 140 0.84 -0.19 -0.27
N GLY A 141 0.14 -0.71 -1.29
CA GLY A 141 -0.39 -2.09 -1.37
C GLY A 141 -1.59 -2.43 -0.48
N GLY A 142 -1.89 -1.67 0.56
CA GLY A 142 -2.97 -1.98 1.51
C GLY A 142 -4.37 -1.92 0.92
N ILE A 143 -4.56 -1.14 -0.13
CA ILE A 143 -5.86 -1.07 -0.83
C ILE A 143 -6.28 -2.43 -1.42
N TYR A 144 -5.33 -3.31 -1.70
CA TYR A 144 -5.57 -4.68 -2.14
C TYR A 144 -5.63 -5.65 -0.96
N LEU A 145 -4.76 -5.45 0.06
CA LEU A 145 -4.66 -6.36 1.20
C LEU A 145 -5.94 -6.39 2.04
N VAL A 146 -6.51 -5.21 2.35
CA VAL A 146 -7.71 -5.10 3.19
C VAL A 146 -8.88 -5.94 2.65
N PRO A 147 -9.30 -5.79 1.38
CA PRO A 147 -10.37 -6.63 0.85
C PRO A 147 -10.02 -8.11 0.78
N LEU A 148 -8.76 -8.45 0.51
CA LEU A 148 -8.34 -9.86 0.48
C LEU A 148 -8.47 -10.52 1.86
N ILE A 149 -8.08 -9.83 2.93
CA ILE A 149 -8.28 -10.31 4.30
C ILE A 149 -9.76 -10.58 4.57
N ILE A 150 -10.66 -9.69 4.13
CA ILE A 150 -12.11 -9.84 4.32
C ILE A 150 -12.67 -10.98 3.46
N MET A 151 -12.31 -11.03 2.18
CA MET A 151 -12.79 -12.05 1.24
C MET A 151 -12.41 -13.46 1.65
N PHE A 152 -11.17 -13.65 2.13
CA PHE A 152 -10.69 -14.96 2.58
C PHE A 152 -11.09 -15.26 4.03
N GLY A 153 -11.87 -14.40 4.68
CA GLY A 153 -12.32 -14.60 6.05
C GLY A 153 -11.17 -14.70 7.06
N LEU A 154 -10.02 -14.07 6.78
CA LEU A 154 -8.83 -14.12 7.62
C LEU A 154 -8.96 -13.23 8.86
N GLY A 155 -9.84 -12.21 8.80
CA GLY A 155 -10.10 -11.28 9.88
C GLY A 155 -11.38 -10.47 9.65
N THR A 156 -11.79 -9.73 10.68
CA THR A 156 -12.89 -8.76 10.61
C THR A 156 -12.49 -7.53 9.80
N ALA A 157 -13.46 -6.70 9.39
CA ALA A 157 -13.19 -5.46 8.66
C ALA A 157 -12.25 -4.52 9.44
N LYS A 158 -12.38 -4.44 10.77
CA LYS A 158 -11.52 -3.61 11.62
C LYS A 158 -10.10 -4.17 11.74
N GLU A 159 -9.95 -5.49 11.87
CA GLU A 159 -8.64 -6.16 11.85
C GLU A 159 -7.98 -6.03 10.47
N ALA A 160 -8.75 -6.10 9.39
CA ALA A 160 -8.25 -5.87 8.03
C ALA A 160 -7.75 -4.44 7.85
N ALA A 161 -8.50 -3.43 8.32
CA ALA A 161 -8.10 -2.02 8.29
C ALA A 161 -6.83 -1.76 9.12
N ALA A 162 -6.74 -2.32 10.34
CA ALA A 162 -5.56 -2.25 11.19
C ALA A 162 -4.33 -2.87 10.51
N SER A 163 -4.53 -4.04 9.89
CA SER A 163 -3.48 -4.74 9.15
C SER A 163 -3.05 -3.98 7.90
N GLY A 164 -4.01 -3.42 7.15
CA GLY A 164 -3.76 -2.61 5.97
C GLY A 164 -2.96 -1.36 6.29
N ALA A 165 -3.32 -0.62 7.34
CA ALA A 165 -2.60 0.57 7.78
C ALA A 165 -1.14 0.25 8.12
N LEU A 166 -0.89 -0.80 8.92
CA LEU A 166 0.46 -1.21 9.28
C LEU A 166 1.24 -1.73 8.05
N PHE A 167 0.58 -2.49 7.17
CA PHE A 167 1.18 -2.98 5.93
C PHE A 167 1.66 -1.83 5.05
N ILE A 168 0.82 -0.82 4.83
CA ILE A 168 1.18 0.37 4.05
C ILE A 168 2.34 1.09 4.71
N TRP A 169 2.27 1.31 6.01
CA TRP A 169 3.31 2.03 6.74
C TRP A 169 4.68 1.38 6.58
N VAL A 170 4.78 0.07 6.86
CA VAL A 170 6.05 -0.65 6.81
C VAL A 170 6.60 -0.73 5.38
N ASN A 171 5.75 -1.04 4.39
CA ASN A 171 6.18 -1.11 2.99
C ASN A 171 6.54 0.28 2.43
N SER A 172 5.83 1.33 2.85
CA SER A 172 6.19 2.71 2.48
C SER A 172 7.54 3.11 3.07
N LEU A 173 7.82 2.71 4.32
CA LEU A 173 9.10 2.93 4.95
C LEU A 173 10.23 2.23 4.17
N ALA A 174 10.05 0.96 3.84
CA ALA A 174 11.00 0.19 3.04
C ALA A 174 11.24 0.84 1.67
N GLY A 175 10.18 1.26 0.98
CA GLY A 175 10.29 1.93 -0.32
C GLY A 175 10.95 3.31 -0.26
N VAL A 176 10.67 4.11 0.78
CA VAL A 176 11.34 5.42 0.98
C VAL A 176 12.81 5.23 1.28
N ILE A 177 13.18 4.27 2.15
CA ILE A 177 14.60 3.97 2.45
C ILE A 177 15.32 3.53 1.18
N ALA A 178 14.72 2.65 0.38
CA ALA A 178 15.29 2.21 -0.90
C ALA A 178 15.58 3.39 -1.84
N ARG A 179 14.62 4.30 -1.97
CA ARG A 179 14.72 5.50 -2.83
C ARG A 179 15.70 6.54 -2.29
N ALA A 180 15.81 6.67 -0.98
CA ALA A 180 16.83 7.50 -0.36
C ALA A 180 18.24 6.96 -0.66
N HIS A 181 18.39 5.65 -0.69
CA HIS A 181 19.66 4.98 -1.01
C HIS A 181 20.06 5.15 -2.49
N THR A 182 19.09 5.21 -3.41
CA THR A 182 19.32 5.42 -4.86
C THR A 182 19.38 6.88 -5.27
N GLY A 183 19.26 7.81 -4.32
CA GLY A 183 19.33 9.26 -4.59
C GLY A 183 18.10 9.88 -5.27
N THR A 184 17.00 9.13 -5.36
CA THR A 184 15.73 9.60 -5.95
C THR A 184 14.82 10.33 -4.95
N PHE A 185 15.32 10.62 -3.74
CA PHE A 185 14.59 11.34 -2.69
C PHE A 185 14.79 12.86 -2.81
N ASN A 186 13.74 13.59 -3.20
CA ASN A 186 13.77 15.06 -3.30
C ASN A 186 13.00 15.70 -2.14
N SER A 187 13.71 16.03 -1.06
CA SER A 187 13.12 16.61 0.16
C SER A 187 12.46 17.98 -0.08
N LYS A 188 13.01 18.81 -1.00
CA LYS A 188 12.48 20.14 -1.28
C LYS A 188 11.06 20.12 -1.88
N PHE A 189 10.71 19.05 -2.58
CA PHE A 189 9.39 18.87 -3.17
C PHE A 189 8.42 18.18 -2.20
N ILE A 190 8.91 17.23 -1.41
CA ILE A 190 8.07 16.36 -0.57
C ILE A 190 7.58 17.07 0.69
N LEU A 191 8.44 17.85 1.37
CA LEU A 191 8.12 18.51 2.63
C LEU A 191 6.94 19.50 2.56
N PRO A 192 6.82 20.38 1.55
CA PRO A 192 5.65 21.26 1.43
C PRO A 192 4.32 20.51 1.25
N LEU A 193 4.34 19.37 0.54
CA LEU A 193 3.14 18.54 0.33
C LEU A 193 2.72 17.77 1.60
N ALA A 194 3.65 17.50 2.50
CA ALA A 194 3.35 16.86 3.77
C ALA A 194 2.66 17.79 4.77
N GLY A 195 2.80 19.12 4.60
CA GLY A 195 2.16 20.15 5.41
C GLY A 195 0.85 20.69 4.83
N ALA A 196 0.47 20.26 3.63
CA ALA A 196 -0.75 20.68 2.90
C ALA A 196 -1.85 19.64 3.03
#